data_5a0d799eaecdacdec246f6c7b8b3dd85
#
_entry.id   5a0d799eaecdacdec246f6c7b8b3dd85
#
_cell.length_a   1.000
_cell.length_b   1.000
_cell.length_c   1.000
_cell.angle_alpha   90.00
_cell.angle_beta   90.00
_cell.angle_gamma   90.00
#
_symmetry.space_group_name_H-M   'P 1'
#
loop_
_entity.id
_entity.type
_entity.pdbx_description
1 polymer ?
#
loop_
_entity_poly.entity_id
_entity_poly.type
_entity_poly.pdbx_seq_one_letter_code
_entity_poly.pdbx_strand_id
1 'polypeptide(L)'
;MNKVYVIDTVRTPIGKYGGALGAIRPDDLLAHVIKALVQRNPNVDVNAIEDVIAGAANQAGEDNRNVARMAALLAGLPTSVAGNTVNRLCASGLQAIMDSARTIACGDAEIMIACGVESMTRAPFVMSKAASAFDRNTQLFDTTMGWRFINNNLSDLYHPYTMGETAENVAAQWNISRHAQDEFALASQQKYAEAFAAGKFTDEIIPINVQVGKDISTFDKDEHPRLSSLEKLAQLKPAFSANGTVTAGNSSGINDGAAAMLLASEAAVEKYGLKPIAQIRSMAVAGVDPSVMGIGPVPATQKALLRAGITVSDLDLVELNEAFASQSIACIKDLGLDLEKVNVNGGAISLGHPLGCSGVRISTTLIHEMLKRKSKYGLATMCVGVGQGAAIVYERVG
;
A
#
# COMPACT_ATOMS: atom_id res chain seq x y z
N MET A 1 10.54 12.69 22.13
CA MET A 1 10.48 12.61 20.66
C MET A 1 9.55 13.69 20.15
N ASN A 2 9.91 14.33 19.05
CA ASN A 2 9.07 15.35 18.44
C ASN A 2 7.78 14.72 17.93
N LYS A 3 6.68 15.49 17.96
CA LYS A 3 5.43 15.10 17.32
C LYS A 3 5.59 15.15 15.80
N VAL A 4 4.95 14.23 15.11
CA VAL A 4 4.98 14.13 13.66
C VAL A 4 3.57 14.28 13.12
N TYR A 5 3.39 15.25 12.27
CA TYR A 5 2.10 15.59 11.68
C TYR A 5 2.05 15.23 10.19
N VAL A 6 0.89 14.77 9.76
CA VAL A 6 0.53 14.68 8.35
C VAL A 6 -0.11 16.01 7.95
N ILE A 7 0.43 16.63 6.91
CA ILE A 7 -0.03 17.92 6.40
C ILE A 7 -1.01 17.72 5.25
N ASP A 8 -0.66 16.84 4.30
CA ASP A 8 -1.50 16.49 3.16
C ASP A 8 -1.11 15.11 2.63
N THR A 9 -2.01 14.46 1.89
CA THR A 9 -1.74 13.17 1.28
C THR A 9 -2.61 12.96 0.05
N VAL A 10 -2.00 12.42 -1.02
CA VAL A 10 -2.63 12.24 -2.33
C VAL A 10 -2.22 10.93 -2.98
N ARG A 11 -2.99 10.49 -3.98
CA ARG A 11 -2.68 9.30 -4.78
C ARG A 11 -3.10 9.48 -6.25
N THR A 12 -2.56 8.67 -7.12
CA THR A 12 -3.15 8.47 -8.45
C THR A 12 -4.43 7.64 -8.33
N PRO A 13 -5.29 7.62 -9.34
CA PRO A 13 -6.18 6.48 -9.54
C PRO A 13 -5.36 5.20 -9.65
N ILE A 14 -5.92 4.07 -9.25
CA ILE A 14 -5.26 2.76 -9.37
C ILE A 14 -5.57 2.14 -10.72
N GLY A 15 -4.53 1.86 -11.51
CA GLY A 15 -4.62 1.15 -12.77
C GLY A 15 -4.69 -0.37 -12.58
N LYS A 16 -5.41 -1.06 -13.45
CA LYS A 16 -5.34 -2.52 -13.55
C LYS A 16 -4.10 -2.93 -14.36
N TYR A 17 -3.70 -4.18 -14.25
CA TYR A 17 -2.61 -4.76 -15.04
C TYR A 17 -2.83 -4.58 -16.54
N GLY A 18 -1.85 -4.00 -17.23
CA GLY A 18 -1.96 -3.67 -18.65
C GLY A 18 -3.01 -2.59 -18.96
N GLY A 19 -3.48 -1.84 -17.96
CA GLY A 19 -4.50 -0.81 -18.10
C GLY A 19 -3.95 0.59 -18.39
N ALA A 20 -4.71 1.61 -17.98
CA ALA A 20 -4.46 3.01 -18.31
C ALA A 20 -3.07 3.51 -17.88
N LEU A 21 -2.53 3.04 -16.76
CA LEU A 21 -1.20 3.41 -16.26
C LEU A 21 -0.06 2.59 -16.85
N GLY A 22 -0.34 1.53 -17.61
CA GLY A 22 0.67 0.58 -18.11
C GLY A 22 1.74 1.19 -19.02
N ALA A 23 1.46 2.33 -19.67
CA ALA A 23 2.43 3.05 -20.49
C ALA A 23 3.30 4.04 -19.70
N ILE A 24 2.96 4.33 -18.44
CA ILE A 24 3.66 5.33 -17.61
C ILE A 24 4.74 4.64 -16.78
N ARG A 25 5.94 5.19 -16.81
CA ARG A 25 7.08 4.71 -16.01
C ARG A 25 6.82 4.93 -14.51
N PRO A 26 7.31 4.05 -13.62
CA PRO A 26 7.11 4.22 -12.17
C PRO A 26 7.73 5.52 -11.62
N ASP A 27 8.86 5.96 -12.13
CA ASP A 27 9.52 7.21 -11.72
C ASP A 27 8.69 8.45 -12.13
N ASP A 28 8.11 8.47 -13.33
CA ASP A 28 7.21 9.53 -13.78
C ASP A 28 5.89 9.53 -12.99
N LEU A 29 5.34 8.34 -12.71
CA LEU A 29 4.11 8.19 -11.94
C LEU A 29 4.26 8.71 -10.50
N LEU A 30 5.39 8.39 -9.85
CA LEU A 30 5.70 8.89 -8.52
C LEU A 30 5.97 10.40 -8.53
N ALA A 31 6.70 10.90 -9.52
CA ALA A 31 6.96 12.32 -9.68
C ALA A 31 5.66 13.13 -9.82
N HIS A 32 4.66 12.59 -10.51
CA HIS A 32 3.36 13.22 -10.68
C HIS A 32 2.67 13.52 -9.34
N VAL A 33 2.60 12.55 -8.43
CA VAL A 33 1.96 12.75 -7.11
C VAL A 33 2.80 13.62 -6.19
N ILE A 34 4.14 13.53 -6.23
CA ILE A 34 5.03 14.40 -5.47
C ILE A 34 4.84 15.86 -5.91
N LYS A 35 4.84 16.11 -7.20
CA LYS A 35 4.61 17.46 -7.77
C LYS A 35 3.25 18.02 -7.35
N ALA A 36 2.20 17.23 -7.47
CA ALA A 36 0.86 17.64 -7.07
C ALA A 36 0.78 17.94 -5.57
N LEU A 37 1.40 17.10 -4.73
CA LEU A 37 1.44 17.29 -3.28
C LEU A 37 2.11 18.64 -2.91
N VAL A 38 3.24 18.96 -3.52
CA VAL A 38 3.95 20.23 -3.29
C VAL A 38 3.13 21.41 -3.79
N GLN A 39 2.52 21.31 -4.96
CA GLN A 39 1.66 22.37 -5.51
C GLN A 39 0.43 22.68 -4.66
N ARG A 40 -0.14 21.66 -3.99
CA ARG A 40 -1.26 21.82 -3.03
C ARG A 40 -0.85 22.51 -1.73
N ASN A 41 0.46 22.52 -1.42
CA ASN A 41 1.01 23.05 -0.18
C ASN A 41 2.01 24.19 -0.44
N PRO A 42 1.57 25.33 -1.02
CA PRO A 42 2.46 26.40 -1.47
C PRO A 42 3.20 27.13 -0.34
N ASN A 43 2.77 26.96 0.90
CA ASN A 43 3.45 27.53 2.08
C ASN A 43 4.69 26.72 2.49
N VAL A 44 4.87 25.52 1.97
CA VAL A 44 6.05 24.70 2.25
C VAL A 44 7.23 25.21 1.43
N ASP A 45 8.30 25.60 2.11
CA ASP A 45 9.56 25.85 1.45
C ASP A 45 10.15 24.52 0.96
N VAL A 46 10.19 24.33 -0.36
CA VAL A 46 10.71 23.10 -0.97
C VAL A 46 12.19 22.85 -0.63
N ASN A 47 12.96 23.90 -0.28
CA ASN A 47 14.34 23.76 0.16
C ASN A 47 14.45 23.24 1.61
N ALA A 48 13.36 23.26 2.37
CA ALA A 48 13.30 22.72 3.73
C ALA A 48 12.87 21.23 3.75
N ILE A 49 12.56 20.66 2.59
CA ILE A 49 12.33 19.20 2.47
C ILE A 49 13.70 18.51 2.54
N GLU A 50 13.90 17.70 3.59
CA GLU A 50 15.18 17.05 3.82
C GLU A 50 15.37 15.84 2.90
N ASP A 51 14.34 14.98 2.81
CA ASP A 51 14.42 13.73 2.05
C ASP A 51 13.05 13.30 1.53
N VAL A 52 13.07 12.52 0.45
CA VAL A 52 11.92 11.79 -0.11
C VAL A 52 12.15 10.30 0.13
N ILE A 53 11.34 9.67 0.97
CA ILE A 53 11.39 8.23 1.17
C ILE A 53 10.26 7.56 0.41
N ALA A 54 10.61 6.68 -0.55
CA ALA A 54 9.64 5.96 -1.35
C ALA A 54 9.64 4.46 -1.07
N GLY A 55 8.45 3.89 -0.88
CA GLY A 55 8.24 2.45 -0.91
C GLY A 55 8.16 1.93 -2.35
N ALA A 56 8.97 0.91 -2.68
CA ALA A 56 8.87 0.16 -3.93
C ALA A 56 9.31 -1.28 -3.70
N ALA A 57 8.48 -2.26 -4.06
CA ALA A 57 8.77 -3.67 -3.84
C ALA A 57 9.65 -4.24 -4.96
N ASN A 58 9.41 -3.86 -6.20
CA ASN A 58 10.23 -4.24 -7.35
C ASN A 58 11.14 -3.07 -7.74
N GLN A 59 12.45 -3.25 -7.58
CA GLN A 59 13.45 -2.23 -7.89
C GLN A 59 14.37 -2.65 -9.05
N ALA A 60 13.98 -3.68 -9.80
CA ALA A 60 14.82 -4.27 -10.82
C ALA A 60 14.71 -3.60 -12.20
N GLY A 61 13.65 -2.83 -12.43
CA GLY A 61 13.35 -2.25 -13.73
C GLY A 61 13.65 -0.75 -13.82
N GLU A 62 12.67 -0.02 -14.31
CA GLU A 62 12.72 1.44 -14.51
C GLU A 62 12.75 2.22 -13.19
N ASP A 63 12.47 1.57 -12.06
CA ASP A 63 12.71 2.07 -10.69
C ASP A 63 14.21 2.34 -10.43
N ASN A 64 15.08 1.69 -11.20
CA ASN A 64 16.53 1.88 -11.19
C ASN A 64 17.12 1.90 -9.79
N ARG A 65 16.64 1.03 -8.91
CA ARG A 65 17.07 0.80 -7.52
C ARG A 65 16.82 1.96 -6.54
N ASN A 66 16.58 3.19 -7.01
CA ASN A 66 16.25 4.32 -6.15
C ASN A 66 15.26 5.27 -6.84
N VAL A 67 14.02 4.81 -6.99
CA VAL A 67 12.93 5.56 -7.62
C VAL A 67 12.63 6.88 -6.88
N ALA A 68 12.84 6.93 -5.56
CA ALA A 68 12.62 8.13 -4.75
C ALA A 68 13.43 9.33 -5.26
N ARG A 69 14.75 9.14 -5.46
CA ARG A 69 15.61 10.23 -5.92
C ARG A 69 15.28 10.67 -7.34
N MET A 70 14.99 9.72 -8.24
CA MET A 70 14.63 10.07 -9.61
C MET A 70 13.30 10.82 -9.66
N ALA A 71 12.30 10.35 -8.93
CA ALA A 71 11.00 11.00 -8.87
C ALA A 71 11.06 12.39 -8.23
N ALA A 72 11.88 12.59 -7.20
CA ALA A 72 12.11 13.90 -6.59
C ALA A 72 12.64 14.92 -7.60
N LEU A 73 13.63 14.52 -8.40
CA LEU A 73 14.19 15.37 -9.45
C LEU A 73 13.21 15.63 -10.59
N LEU A 74 12.49 14.60 -11.04
CA LEU A 74 11.45 14.72 -12.07
C LEU A 74 10.27 15.59 -11.62
N ALA A 75 9.95 15.58 -10.33
CA ALA A 75 8.92 16.44 -9.74
C ALA A 75 9.36 17.93 -9.67
N GLY A 76 10.65 18.21 -9.90
CA GLY A 76 11.21 19.55 -9.85
C GLY A 76 11.63 20.00 -8.44
N LEU A 77 11.82 19.08 -7.49
CA LEU A 77 12.40 19.43 -6.20
C LEU A 77 13.86 19.86 -6.36
N PRO A 78 14.38 20.74 -5.45
CA PRO A 78 15.79 21.14 -5.46
C PRO A 78 16.74 19.94 -5.42
N THR A 79 17.91 20.09 -6.05
CA THR A 79 18.94 19.04 -6.05
C THR A 79 19.51 18.74 -4.66
N SER A 80 19.30 19.62 -3.69
CA SER A 80 19.62 19.43 -2.28
C SER A 80 18.74 18.39 -1.59
N VAL A 81 17.49 18.19 -2.04
CA VAL A 81 16.57 17.19 -1.46
C VAL A 81 17.08 15.79 -1.78
N ALA A 82 17.36 15.00 -0.77
CA ALA A 82 17.83 13.62 -0.92
C ALA A 82 16.69 12.68 -1.36
N GLY A 83 16.98 11.41 -1.61
CA GLY A 83 15.96 10.40 -1.96
C GLY A 83 16.43 9.01 -1.57
N ASN A 84 15.57 8.27 -0.85
CA ASN A 84 15.82 6.90 -0.41
C ASN A 84 14.64 5.99 -0.76
N THR A 85 14.93 4.80 -1.28
CA THR A 85 13.90 3.79 -1.59
C THR A 85 14.00 2.64 -0.61
N VAL A 86 12.86 2.33 0.04
CA VAL A 86 12.74 1.27 1.04
C VAL A 86 11.88 0.12 0.53
N ASN A 87 12.25 -1.09 0.95
CA ASN A 87 11.55 -2.31 0.57
C ASN A 87 11.16 -3.14 1.81
N ARG A 88 9.87 -3.19 2.08
CA ARG A 88 9.21 -4.14 2.97
C ARG A 88 8.09 -4.84 2.20
N LEU A 89 8.37 -5.25 0.96
CA LEU A 89 7.41 -5.86 0.05
C LEU A 89 6.09 -5.05 0.02
N CYS A 90 4.94 -5.68 0.29
CA CYS A 90 3.63 -5.02 0.28
C CYS A 90 3.55 -3.77 1.19
N ALA A 91 4.27 -3.74 2.31
CA ALA A 91 4.25 -2.62 3.25
C ALA A 91 5.35 -1.59 3.02
N SER A 92 5.99 -1.56 1.85
CA SER A 92 7.06 -0.59 1.57
C SER A 92 6.57 0.86 1.73
N GLY A 93 5.34 1.18 1.32
CA GLY A 93 4.75 2.50 1.53
C GLY A 93 4.52 2.85 3.01
N LEU A 94 4.03 1.91 3.84
CA LEU A 94 3.95 2.13 5.29
C LEU A 94 5.35 2.30 5.90
N GLN A 95 6.35 1.54 5.43
CA GLN A 95 7.72 1.67 5.88
C GLN A 95 8.28 3.06 5.55
N ALA A 96 8.01 3.58 4.36
CA ALA A 96 8.40 4.95 3.98
C ALA A 96 7.82 5.99 4.94
N ILE A 97 6.54 5.88 5.30
CA ILE A 97 5.91 6.75 6.32
C ILE A 97 6.59 6.57 7.68
N MET A 98 6.85 5.33 8.10
CA MET A 98 7.48 5.04 9.40
C MET A 98 8.89 5.61 9.48
N ASP A 99 9.69 5.53 8.43
CA ASP A 99 11.07 6.00 8.43
C ASP A 99 11.12 7.53 8.39
N SER A 100 10.33 8.17 7.53
CA SER A 100 10.17 9.62 7.53
C SER A 100 9.70 10.15 8.88
N ALA A 101 8.73 9.48 9.51
CA ALA A 101 8.25 9.86 10.84
C ALA A 101 9.33 9.70 11.92
N ARG A 102 10.16 8.66 11.86
CA ARG A 102 11.30 8.49 12.79
C ARG A 102 12.34 9.57 12.62
N THR A 103 12.69 9.91 11.39
CA THR A 103 13.63 10.98 11.07
C THR A 103 13.18 12.31 11.69
N ILE A 104 11.91 12.69 11.50
CA ILE A 104 11.34 13.89 12.13
C ILE A 104 11.30 13.77 13.66
N ALA A 105 10.88 12.61 14.20
CA ALA A 105 10.77 12.41 15.64
C ALA A 105 12.13 12.46 16.36
N CYS A 106 13.21 12.06 15.70
CA CYS A 106 14.58 12.14 16.21
C CYS A 106 15.16 13.55 16.08
N GLY A 107 14.57 14.42 15.27
CA GLY A 107 15.05 15.80 15.05
C GLY A 107 16.06 15.94 13.90
N ASP A 108 16.21 14.90 13.08
CA ASP A 108 17.13 14.91 11.92
C ASP A 108 16.51 15.62 10.71
N ALA A 109 15.16 15.83 10.70
CA ALA A 109 14.45 16.57 9.68
C ALA A 109 13.25 17.32 10.26
N GLU A 110 12.84 18.41 9.61
CA GLU A 110 11.61 19.13 9.92
C GLU A 110 10.48 18.81 8.94
N ILE A 111 10.78 18.58 7.67
CA ILE A 111 9.82 18.28 6.60
C ILE A 111 10.33 17.10 5.77
N MET A 112 9.46 16.11 5.55
CA MET A 112 9.74 14.91 4.78
C MET A 112 8.59 14.61 3.81
N ILE A 113 8.90 14.01 2.67
CA ILE A 113 7.90 13.39 1.81
C ILE A 113 8.02 11.87 1.93
N ALA A 114 6.96 11.22 2.44
CA ALA A 114 6.81 9.77 2.42
C ALA A 114 5.92 9.38 1.24
N CYS A 115 6.37 8.49 0.38
CA CYS A 115 5.62 8.12 -0.80
C CYS A 115 5.77 6.63 -1.12
N GLY A 116 5.07 6.17 -2.15
CA GLY A 116 5.19 4.81 -2.62
C GLY A 116 4.66 4.67 -4.04
N VAL A 117 5.26 3.77 -4.79
CA VAL A 117 4.90 3.46 -6.16
C VAL A 117 5.08 1.98 -6.45
N GLU A 118 4.23 1.46 -7.31
CA GLU A 118 4.46 0.20 -7.97
C GLU A 118 3.87 0.25 -9.37
N SER A 119 4.64 -0.16 -10.37
CA SER A 119 4.11 -0.50 -11.69
C SER A 119 4.34 -2.00 -11.91
N MET A 120 3.34 -2.79 -11.57
CA MET A 120 3.41 -4.24 -11.75
C MET A 120 3.28 -4.62 -13.23
N THR A 121 2.65 -3.76 -14.03
CA THR A 121 2.58 -3.91 -15.50
C THR A 121 3.96 -3.82 -16.15
N ARG A 122 4.85 -2.97 -15.63
CA ARG A 122 6.19 -2.74 -16.19
C ARG A 122 7.29 -3.50 -15.47
N ALA A 123 6.92 -4.42 -14.58
CA ALA A 123 7.88 -5.29 -13.91
C ALA A 123 8.68 -6.09 -14.95
N PRO A 124 10.03 -6.01 -14.93
CA PRO A 124 10.85 -6.62 -15.99
C PRO A 124 10.99 -8.11 -15.83
N PHE A 125 11.36 -8.78 -16.91
CA PHE A 125 11.96 -10.11 -16.83
C PHE A 125 13.41 -9.99 -16.37
N VAL A 126 13.85 -10.93 -15.53
CA VAL A 126 15.24 -10.99 -15.05
C VAL A 126 15.83 -12.36 -15.26
N MET A 127 17.12 -12.40 -15.52
CA MET A 127 17.89 -13.58 -15.83
C MET A 127 19.15 -13.63 -14.96
N SER A 128 19.47 -14.78 -14.37
CA SER A 128 20.73 -14.95 -13.67
C SER A 128 21.92 -14.94 -14.62
N LYS A 129 23.09 -14.58 -14.11
CA LYS A 129 24.33 -14.87 -14.83
C LYS A 129 24.56 -16.38 -14.83
N ALA A 130 25.20 -16.87 -15.88
CA ALA A 130 25.63 -18.27 -15.97
C ALA A 130 26.54 -18.65 -14.79
N ALA A 131 26.32 -19.81 -14.19
CA ALA A 131 27.11 -20.27 -13.04
C ALA A 131 28.51 -20.78 -13.48
N SER A 132 28.65 -21.19 -14.74
CA SER A 132 29.90 -21.68 -15.34
C SER A 132 29.99 -21.33 -16.83
N ALA A 133 31.18 -21.45 -17.40
CA ALA A 133 31.35 -21.33 -18.83
C ALA A 133 30.51 -22.41 -19.57
N PHE A 134 29.85 -22.01 -20.67
CA PHE A 134 28.96 -22.84 -21.47
C PHE A 134 27.72 -23.41 -20.76
N ASP A 135 27.31 -22.80 -19.64
CA ASP A 135 26.05 -23.14 -18.97
C ASP A 135 24.85 -22.93 -19.92
N ARG A 136 23.99 -23.96 -19.99
CA ARG A 136 22.76 -23.95 -20.81
C ARG A 136 21.47 -23.86 -19.99
N ASN A 137 21.57 -23.73 -18.67
CA ASN A 137 20.45 -23.75 -17.73
C ASN A 137 20.01 -22.35 -17.30
N THR A 138 20.15 -21.38 -18.19
CA THR A 138 19.70 -20.00 -17.90
C THR A 138 18.19 -19.96 -17.77
N GLN A 139 17.71 -19.42 -16.66
CA GLN A 139 16.28 -19.24 -16.38
C GLN A 139 15.90 -17.76 -16.48
N LEU A 140 14.75 -17.51 -17.08
CA LEU A 140 14.12 -16.20 -17.15
C LEU A 140 12.95 -16.16 -16.17
N PHE A 141 12.91 -15.13 -15.31
CA PHE A 141 11.87 -14.95 -14.31
C PHE A 141 11.07 -13.68 -14.62
N ASP A 142 9.74 -13.78 -14.61
CA ASP A 142 8.85 -12.64 -14.54
C ASP A 142 8.85 -12.08 -13.11
N THR A 143 9.14 -10.79 -12.95
CA THR A 143 9.22 -10.16 -11.63
C THR A 143 7.92 -9.48 -11.21
N THR A 144 6.85 -9.62 -11.98
CA THR A 144 5.52 -9.09 -11.65
C THR A 144 5.02 -9.62 -10.31
N MET A 145 5.16 -10.93 -10.10
CA MET A 145 4.76 -11.61 -8.86
C MET A 145 5.63 -12.85 -8.60
N GLY A 146 5.58 -13.34 -7.37
CA GLY A 146 6.18 -14.62 -7.02
C GLY A 146 7.67 -14.55 -6.71
N TRP A 147 8.22 -15.74 -6.52
CA TRP A 147 9.62 -15.93 -6.18
C TRP A 147 10.51 -15.93 -7.43
N ARG A 148 11.70 -15.37 -7.27
CA ARG A 148 12.81 -15.46 -8.23
C ARG A 148 14.10 -15.77 -7.49
N PHE A 149 14.99 -16.54 -8.10
CA PHE A 149 16.29 -16.90 -7.51
C PHE A 149 16.17 -17.49 -6.10
N ILE A 150 15.28 -18.49 -5.92
CA ILE A 150 15.01 -19.10 -4.62
C ILE A 150 16.30 -19.59 -3.99
N ASN A 151 16.57 -19.20 -2.75
CA ASN A 151 17.66 -19.70 -1.95
C ASN A 151 17.30 -21.09 -1.39
N ASN A 152 18.05 -22.12 -1.76
CA ASN A 152 17.79 -23.49 -1.33
C ASN A 152 17.83 -23.64 0.20
N ASN A 153 18.79 -22.99 0.88
CA ASN A 153 18.85 -23.04 2.34
C ASN A 153 17.61 -22.44 3.02
N LEU A 154 17.00 -21.43 2.40
CA LEU A 154 15.75 -20.86 2.90
C LEU A 154 14.58 -21.80 2.61
N SER A 155 14.52 -22.40 1.42
CA SER A 155 13.43 -23.32 1.04
C SER A 155 13.45 -24.62 1.84
N ASP A 156 14.61 -25.05 2.32
CA ASP A 156 14.75 -26.22 3.21
C ASP A 156 14.17 -25.94 4.60
N LEU A 157 14.17 -24.68 5.04
CA LEU A 157 13.61 -24.26 6.34
C LEU A 157 12.14 -23.84 6.24
N TYR A 158 11.80 -23.12 5.18
CA TYR A 158 10.47 -22.54 4.94
C TYR A 158 10.12 -22.71 3.48
N HIS A 159 9.09 -23.48 3.20
CA HIS A 159 8.62 -23.67 1.84
C HIS A 159 8.30 -22.31 1.18
N PRO A 160 8.77 -22.05 -0.05
CA PRO A 160 8.56 -20.77 -0.74
C PRO A 160 7.14 -20.68 -1.34
N TYR A 161 6.14 -20.67 -0.48
CA TYR A 161 4.74 -20.53 -0.88
C TYR A 161 4.52 -19.30 -1.75
N THR A 162 3.70 -19.43 -2.76
CA THR A 162 3.11 -18.26 -3.44
C THR A 162 2.16 -17.54 -2.48
N MET A 163 1.86 -16.28 -2.74
CA MET A 163 0.97 -15.51 -1.86
C MET A 163 -0.43 -16.12 -1.77
N GLY A 164 -0.94 -16.67 -2.87
CA GLY A 164 -2.24 -17.37 -2.87
C GLY A 164 -2.24 -18.67 -2.06
N GLU A 165 -1.17 -19.43 -2.08
CA GLU A 165 -1.04 -20.63 -1.22
C GLU A 165 -1.01 -20.25 0.25
N THR A 166 -0.34 -19.15 0.63
CA THR A 166 -0.42 -18.67 2.03
C THR A 166 -1.84 -18.24 2.41
N ALA A 167 -2.62 -17.71 1.47
CA ALA A 167 -4.02 -17.37 1.71
C ALA A 167 -4.92 -18.61 1.88
N GLU A 168 -4.62 -19.69 1.15
CA GLU A 168 -5.28 -21.01 1.36
C GLU A 168 -4.91 -21.59 2.73
N ASN A 169 -3.65 -21.49 3.15
CA ASN A 169 -3.23 -21.91 4.49
C ASN A 169 -3.99 -21.16 5.59
N VAL A 170 -4.16 -19.85 5.45
CA VAL A 170 -4.96 -19.05 6.37
C VAL A 170 -6.43 -19.47 6.33
N ALA A 171 -7.02 -19.68 5.14
CA ALA A 171 -8.40 -20.13 5.03
C ALA A 171 -8.62 -21.46 5.75
N ALA A 172 -7.70 -22.42 5.60
CA ALA A 172 -7.76 -23.72 6.26
C ALA A 172 -7.59 -23.60 7.76
N GLN A 173 -6.55 -22.90 8.25
CA GLN A 173 -6.22 -22.82 9.67
C GLN A 173 -7.25 -22.02 10.49
N TRP A 174 -7.86 -20.98 9.92
CA TRP A 174 -8.90 -20.16 10.57
C TRP A 174 -10.32 -20.63 10.24
N ASN A 175 -10.47 -21.73 9.48
CA ASN A 175 -11.77 -22.31 9.07
C ASN A 175 -12.66 -21.27 8.35
N ILE A 176 -12.09 -20.56 7.37
CA ILE A 176 -12.80 -19.55 6.58
C ILE A 176 -13.32 -20.17 5.29
N SER A 177 -14.64 -20.28 5.18
CA SER A 177 -15.26 -20.91 4.02
C SER A 177 -15.12 -20.05 2.75
N ARG A 178 -15.23 -20.71 1.58
CA ARG A 178 -15.30 -20.04 0.29
C ARG A 178 -16.42 -19.00 0.25
N HIS A 179 -17.59 -19.34 0.78
CA HIS A 179 -18.75 -18.45 0.81
C HIS A 179 -18.47 -17.16 1.60
N ALA A 180 -17.88 -17.27 2.79
CA ALA A 180 -17.52 -16.11 3.58
C ALA A 180 -16.50 -15.20 2.87
N GLN A 181 -15.53 -15.79 2.12
CA GLN A 181 -14.58 -15.04 1.32
C GLN A 181 -15.26 -14.29 0.17
N ASP A 182 -16.21 -14.93 -0.52
CA ASP A 182 -16.94 -14.31 -1.62
C ASP A 182 -17.89 -13.20 -1.13
N GLU A 183 -18.55 -13.38 0.03
CA GLU A 183 -19.37 -12.34 0.68
C GLU A 183 -18.53 -11.12 1.06
N PHE A 184 -17.35 -11.35 1.66
CA PHE A 184 -16.42 -10.27 2.02
C PHE A 184 -15.96 -9.50 0.78
N ALA A 185 -15.59 -10.21 -0.28
CA ALA A 185 -15.18 -9.61 -1.54
C ALA A 185 -16.30 -8.78 -2.20
N LEU A 186 -17.53 -9.29 -2.20
CA LEU A 186 -18.70 -8.56 -2.70
C LEU A 186 -18.94 -7.29 -1.89
N ALA A 187 -18.87 -7.37 -0.55
CA ALA A 187 -19.02 -6.22 0.33
C ALA A 187 -17.95 -5.13 0.05
N SER A 188 -16.68 -5.52 -0.19
CA SER A 188 -15.62 -4.58 -0.58
C SER A 188 -15.98 -3.84 -1.88
N GLN A 189 -16.49 -4.55 -2.90
CA GLN A 189 -16.92 -3.95 -4.17
C GLN A 189 -18.12 -3.02 -4.00
N GLN A 190 -19.08 -3.38 -3.17
CA GLN A 190 -20.27 -2.55 -2.87
C GLN A 190 -19.88 -1.27 -2.14
N LYS A 191 -19.06 -1.37 -1.08
CA LYS A 191 -18.54 -0.23 -0.34
C LYS A 191 -17.79 0.76 -1.25
N TYR A 192 -16.96 0.24 -2.18
CA TYR A 192 -16.31 1.10 -3.17
C TYR A 192 -17.31 1.79 -4.09
N ALA A 193 -18.29 1.08 -4.64
CA ALA A 193 -19.27 1.65 -5.55
C ALA A 193 -20.07 2.78 -4.89
N GLU A 194 -20.48 2.59 -3.64
CA GLU A 194 -21.19 3.59 -2.84
C GLU A 194 -20.30 4.79 -2.53
N ALA A 195 -19.05 4.56 -2.09
CA ALA A 195 -18.07 5.61 -1.79
C ALA A 195 -17.74 6.44 -3.05
N PHE A 196 -17.55 5.79 -4.20
CA PHE A 196 -17.31 6.46 -5.45
C PHE A 196 -18.50 7.34 -5.88
N ALA A 197 -19.73 6.79 -5.83
CA ALA A 197 -20.94 7.54 -6.13
C ALA A 197 -21.16 8.75 -5.20
N ALA A 198 -20.71 8.65 -3.94
CA ALA A 198 -20.74 9.72 -2.95
C ALA A 198 -19.57 10.70 -3.03
N GLY A 199 -18.67 10.57 -4.02
CA GLY A 199 -17.51 11.46 -4.21
C GLY A 199 -16.46 11.36 -3.11
N LYS A 200 -16.36 10.24 -2.40
CA LYS A 200 -15.47 10.08 -1.25
C LYS A 200 -13.98 10.19 -1.59
N PHE A 201 -13.60 9.89 -2.83
CA PHE A 201 -12.21 9.88 -3.29
C PHE A 201 -11.75 11.19 -3.96
N THR A 202 -12.63 12.18 -4.10
CA THR A 202 -12.35 13.43 -4.85
C THR A 202 -11.15 14.21 -4.28
N ASP A 203 -10.98 14.22 -2.96
CA ASP A 203 -9.93 15.01 -2.31
C ASP A 203 -8.55 14.31 -2.34
N GLU A 204 -8.53 12.99 -2.56
CA GLU A 204 -7.30 12.19 -2.53
C GLU A 204 -6.75 11.84 -3.91
N ILE A 205 -7.59 11.75 -4.94
CA ILE A 205 -7.18 11.37 -6.29
C ILE A 205 -6.64 12.58 -7.05
N ILE A 206 -5.42 12.45 -7.58
CA ILE A 206 -4.81 13.36 -8.53
C ILE A 206 -4.96 12.77 -9.94
N PRO A 207 -5.78 13.39 -10.82
CA PRO A 207 -5.93 12.93 -12.19
C PRO A 207 -4.60 12.96 -12.94
N ILE A 208 -4.41 12.01 -13.86
CA ILE A 208 -3.21 11.92 -14.70
C ILE A 208 -3.60 11.76 -16.15
N ASN A 209 -2.90 12.46 -17.04
CA ASN A 209 -3.12 12.32 -18.47
C ASN A 209 -2.41 11.06 -18.99
N VAL A 210 -3.14 10.24 -19.72
CA VAL A 210 -2.66 8.99 -20.30
C VAL A 210 -2.85 8.99 -21.82
N GLN A 211 -1.94 8.34 -22.52
CA GLN A 211 -2.05 8.19 -23.98
C GLN A 211 -3.01 7.02 -24.29
N VAL A 212 -4.05 7.30 -25.08
CA VAL A 212 -5.00 6.29 -25.56
C VAL A 212 -4.98 6.33 -27.09
N GLY A 213 -4.22 5.43 -27.69
CA GLY A 213 -3.96 5.47 -29.13
C GLY A 213 -3.21 6.75 -29.53
N LYS A 214 -3.87 7.64 -30.33
CA LYS A 214 -3.30 8.95 -30.72
C LYS A 214 -3.78 10.12 -29.85
N ASP A 215 -4.75 9.87 -28.97
CA ASP A 215 -5.37 10.90 -28.15
C ASP A 215 -4.83 10.89 -26.72
N ILE A 216 -4.99 12.02 -26.04
CA ILE A 216 -4.72 12.12 -24.59
C ILE A 216 -6.06 12.09 -23.87
N SER A 217 -6.18 11.24 -22.87
CA SER A 217 -7.35 11.15 -22.00
C SER A 217 -6.94 11.38 -20.56
N THR A 218 -7.82 12.01 -19.78
CA THR A 218 -7.61 12.16 -18.33
C THR A 218 -8.09 10.90 -17.62
N PHE A 219 -7.19 10.29 -16.88
CA PHE A 219 -7.46 9.14 -16.01
C PHE A 219 -7.63 9.64 -14.58
N ASP A 220 -8.85 9.61 -14.06
CA ASP A 220 -9.28 10.20 -12.79
C ASP A 220 -10.08 9.23 -11.90
N LYS A 221 -10.21 7.97 -12.30
CA LYS A 221 -11.00 6.95 -11.62
C LYS A 221 -10.22 5.65 -11.53
N ASP A 222 -10.32 4.99 -10.34
CA ASP A 222 -9.77 3.65 -10.16
C ASP A 222 -10.35 2.67 -11.19
N GLU A 223 -9.48 1.91 -11.86
CA GLU A 223 -9.83 1.05 -13.00
C GLU A 223 -10.12 -0.40 -12.59
N HIS A 224 -9.66 -0.79 -11.40
CA HIS A 224 -9.78 -2.17 -10.92
C HIS A 224 -11.18 -2.57 -10.46
N PRO A 225 -12.02 -1.68 -9.87
CA PRO A 225 -13.32 -2.04 -9.33
C PRO A 225 -14.24 -2.71 -10.35
N ARG A 226 -14.86 -3.81 -9.95
CA ARG A 226 -15.76 -4.62 -10.78
C ARG A 226 -16.86 -5.25 -9.94
N LEU A 227 -17.96 -4.52 -9.74
CA LEU A 227 -19.10 -5.03 -9.01
C LEU A 227 -19.65 -6.30 -9.67
N SER A 228 -19.89 -7.32 -8.88
CA SER A 228 -20.35 -8.65 -9.30
C SER A 228 -21.55 -9.10 -8.47
N SER A 229 -21.87 -10.39 -8.48
CA SER A 229 -22.86 -11.02 -7.59
C SER A 229 -22.26 -12.26 -6.94
N LEU A 230 -22.85 -12.73 -5.83
CA LEU A 230 -22.38 -13.95 -5.15
C LEU A 230 -22.44 -15.17 -6.06
N GLU A 231 -23.46 -15.28 -6.91
CA GLU A 231 -23.60 -16.39 -7.87
C GLU A 231 -22.45 -16.41 -8.87
N LYS A 232 -22.02 -15.25 -9.37
CA LYS A 232 -20.88 -15.15 -10.29
C LYS A 232 -19.56 -15.42 -9.58
N LEU A 233 -19.38 -14.93 -8.35
CA LEU A 233 -18.19 -15.21 -7.55
C LEU A 233 -18.07 -16.70 -7.25
N ALA A 234 -19.18 -17.36 -6.87
CA ALA A 234 -19.22 -18.80 -6.59
C ALA A 234 -18.81 -19.68 -7.78
N GLN A 235 -19.00 -19.21 -9.02
CA GLN A 235 -18.61 -19.94 -10.23
C GLN A 235 -17.10 -19.84 -10.57
N LEU A 236 -16.36 -18.93 -9.91
CA LEU A 236 -14.94 -18.79 -10.17
C LEU A 236 -14.16 -20.01 -9.64
N LYS A 237 -13.25 -20.51 -10.47
CA LYS A 237 -12.37 -21.62 -10.08
C LYS A 237 -11.32 -21.15 -9.07
N PRO A 238 -10.92 -22.01 -8.13
CA PRO A 238 -9.75 -21.75 -7.29
C PRO A 238 -8.52 -21.46 -8.17
N ALA A 239 -7.71 -20.49 -7.75
CA ALA A 239 -6.60 -19.99 -8.56
C ALA A 239 -5.24 -20.61 -8.15
N PHE A 240 -5.09 -21.08 -6.92
CA PHE A 240 -3.81 -21.46 -6.34
C PHE A 240 -3.72 -22.92 -5.88
N SER A 241 -4.85 -23.58 -5.68
CA SER A 241 -4.93 -25.00 -5.31
C SER A 241 -6.14 -25.63 -5.98
N ALA A 242 -6.01 -26.89 -6.44
CA ALA A 242 -7.10 -27.59 -7.15
C ALA A 242 -8.39 -27.69 -6.34
N ASN A 243 -8.28 -27.85 -5.02
CA ASN A 243 -9.40 -27.91 -4.09
C ASN A 243 -9.45 -26.69 -3.16
N GLY A 244 -8.89 -25.56 -3.60
CA GLY A 244 -8.79 -24.34 -2.82
C GLY A 244 -10.08 -23.53 -2.77
N THR A 245 -10.00 -22.45 -2.04
CA THR A 245 -11.11 -21.49 -1.82
C THR A 245 -10.79 -20.09 -2.32
N VAL A 246 -9.50 -19.80 -2.57
CA VAL A 246 -9.01 -18.49 -3.01
C VAL A 246 -9.13 -18.38 -4.53
N THR A 247 -9.78 -17.32 -4.99
CA THR A 247 -10.06 -17.06 -6.40
C THR A 247 -9.63 -15.66 -6.82
N ALA A 248 -9.65 -15.38 -8.11
CA ALA A 248 -9.46 -14.02 -8.61
C ALA A 248 -10.54 -13.03 -8.16
N GLY A 249 -11.69 -13.53 -7.68
CA GLY A 249 -12.80 -12.68 -7.21
C GLY A 249 -12.68 -12.29 -5.74
N ASN A 250 -11.96 -13.08 -4.92
CA ASN A 250 -11.80 -12.84 -3.49
C ASN A 250 -10.33 -12.54 -3.10
N SER A 251 -9.55 -12.10 -4.10
CA SER A 251 -8.17 -11.64 -3.97
C SER A 251 -8.01 -10.24 -4.54
N SER A 252 -7.02 -9.49 -4.06
CA SER A 252 -6.61 -8.25 -4.71
C SER A 252 -6.02 -8.50 -6.10
N GLY A 253 -6.02 -7.47 -6.95
CA GLY A 253 -5.45 -7.55 -8.30
C GLY A 253 -3.97 -7.25 -8.37
N ILE A 254 -3.44 -7.39 -9.57
CA ILE A 254 -2.14 -6.88 -10.01
C ILE A 254 -2.40 -5.47 -10.55
N ASN A 255 -1.72 -4.47 -10.00
CA ASN A 255 -2.08 -3.08 -10.21
C ASN A 255 -0.88 -2.14 -10.32
N ASP A 256 -1.13 -0.96 -10.88
CA ASP A 256 -0.20 0.16 -10.98
C ASP A 256 -0.75 1.34 -10.18
N GLY A 257 0.14 2.08 -9.50
CA GLY A 257 -0.28 3.27 -8.76
C GLY A 257 0.85 3.93 -7.97
N ALA A 258 0.62 5.19 -7.59
CA ALA A 258 1.51 5.96 -6.72
C ALA A 258 0.71 6.78 -5.71
N ALA A 259 1.31 7.04 -4.56
CA ALA A 259 0.77 7.89 -3.51
C ALA A 259 1.89 8.64 -2.78
N ALA A 260 1.58 9.82 -2.25
CA ALA A 260 2.56 10.66 -1.52
C ALA A 260 1.89 11.37 -0.34
N MET A 261 2.66 11.53 0.73
CA MET A 261 2.26 12.12 2.00
C MET A 261 3.31 13.12 2.47
N LEU A 262 2.90 14.32 2.84
CA LEU A 262 3.76 15.36 3.40
C LEU A 262 3.72 15.28 4.92
N LEU A 263 4.88 15.11 5.52
CA LEU A 263 5.08 15.04 6.97
C LEU A 263 5.88 16.24 7.47
N ALA A 264 5.51 16.74 8.65
CA ALA A 264 6.18 17.87 9.27
C ALA A 264 6.31 17.70 10.79
N SER A 265 7.37 18.31 11.35
CA SER A 265 7.54 18.51 12.79
C SER A 265 6.58 19.61 13.31
N GLU A 266 6.36 19.67 14.63
CA GLU A 266 5.62 20.76 15.26
C GLU A 266 6.25 22.12 14.97
N ALA A 267 7.58 22.22 14.98
CA ALA A 267 8.32 23.43 14.65
C ALA A 267 8.08 23.87 13.19
N ALA A 268 8.08 22.96 12.24
CA ALA A 268 7.78 23.29 10.84
C ALA A 268 6.31 23.71 10.66
N VAL A 269 5.36 23.09 11.37
CA VAL A 269 3.96 23.48 11.36
C VAL A 269 3.80 24.95 11.78
N GLU A 270 4.45 25.35 12.87
CA GLU A 270 4.42 26.72 13.35
C GLU A 270 5.15 27.68 12.39
N LYS A 271 6.37 27.34 11.99
CA LYS A 271 7.22 28.17 11.14
C LYS A 271 6.60 28.51 9.79
N TYR A 272 5.96 27.54 9.14
CA TYR A 272 5.37 27.71 7.80
C TYR A 272 3.86 27.88 7.81
N GLY A 273 3.24 27.97 8.99
CA GLY A 273 1.78 28.11 9.13
C GLY A 273 1.00 26.98 8.49
N LEU A 274 1.50 25.74 8.60
CA LEU A 274 0.89 24.56 8.01
C LEU A 274 -0.36 24.13 8.80
N LYS A 275 -1.26 23.43 8.14
CA LYS A 275 -2.50 22.91 8.77
C LYS A 275 -2.43 21.39 8.86
N PRO A 276 -2.02 20.82 9.99
CA PRO A 276 -1.95 19.38 10.14
C PRO A 276 -3.35 18.76 10.11
N ILE A 277 -3.48 17.65 9.43
CA ILE A 277 -4.74 16.89 9.30
C ILE A 277 -4.77 15.64 10.21
N ALA A 278 -3.60 15.08 10.51
CA ALA A 278 -3.45 13.97 11.44
C ALA A 278 -2.08 14.01 12.11
N GLN A 279 -1.96 13.31 13.24
CA GLN A 279 -0.70 13.03 13.92
C GLN A 279 -0.43 11.53 13.86
N ILE A 280 0.82 11.12 13.63
CA ILE A 280 1.24 9.73 13.79
C ILE A 280 1.44 9.45 15.28
N ARG A 281 0.58 8.59 15.85
CA ARG A 281 0.61 8.25 17.28
C ARG A 281 1.58 7.13 17.60
N SER A 282 1.57 6.11 16.75
CA SER A 282 2.46 4.95 16.91
C SER A 282 2.62 4.18 15.61
N MET A 283 3.66 3.37 15.58
CA MET A 283 4.01 2.53 14.44
C MET A 283 4.60 1.22 14.95
N ALA A 284 4.29 0.10 14.27
CA ALA A 284 4.87 -1.19 14.59
C ALA A 284 4.99 -2.09 13.38
N VAL A 285 5.96 -3.00 13.47
CA VAL A 285 6.11 -4.15 12.57
C VAL A 285 6.24 -5.41 13.42
N ALA A 286 5.84 -6.55 12.85
CA ALA A 286 5.95 -7.85 13.50
C ALA A 286 6.26 -8.93 12.46
N GLY A 287 6.95 -9.99 12.88
CA GLY A 287 7.13 -11.22 12.11
C GLY A 287 6.12 -12.27 12.52
N VAL A 288 5.74 -13.13 11.59
CA VAL A 288 4.92 -14.33 11.76
C VAL A 288 5.46 -15.45 10.90
N ASP A 289 4.94 -16.66 11.03
CA ASP A 289 5.31 -17.78 10.17
C ASP A 289 5.03 -17.42 8.69
N PRO A 290 6.01 -17.61 7.78
CA PRO A 290 5.84 -17.31 6.36
C PRO A 290 4.67 -18.05 5.69
N SER A 291 4.34 -19.25 6.13
CA SER A 291 3.24 -20.05 5.58
C SER A 291 1.85 -19.44 5.78
N VAL A 292 1.73 -18.55 6.78
CA VAL A 292 0.51 -17.84 7.14
C VAL A 292 0.75 -16.33 7.22
N MET A 293 1.54 -15.78 6.29
CA MET A 293 1.92 -14.35 6.28
C MET A 293 0.72 -13.41 6.41
N GLY A 294 -0.45 -13.85 5.98
CA GLY A 294 -1.70 -13.07 6.00
C GLY A 294 -2.10 -12.57 7.39
N ILE A 295 -1.70 -13.25 8.47
CA ILE A 295 -2.02 -12.82 9.85
C ILE A 295 -1.03 -11.81 10.43
N GLY A 296 0.00 -11.41 9.69
CA GLY A 296 0.98 -10.39 10.13
C GLY A 296 0.37 -9.11 10.70
N PRO A 297 -0.76 -8.59 10.19
CA PRO A 297 -1.47 -7.45 10.77
C PRO A 297 -1.82 -7.60 12.25
N VAL A 298 -2.12 -8.81 12.71
CA VAL A 298 -2.56 -9.06 14.10
C VAL A 298 -1.49 -8.63 15.11
N PRO A 299 -0.30 -9.23 15.17
CA PRO A 299 0.73 -8.83 16.12
C PRO A 299 1.26 -7.42 15.86
N ALA A 300 1.28 -6.95 14.61
CA ALA A 300 1.70 -5.59 14.29
C ALA A 300 0.73 -4.55 14.87
N THR A 301 -0.58 -4.76 14.71
CA THR A 301 -1.63 -3.90 15.26
C THR A 301 -1.62 -3.90 16.78
N GLN A 302 -1.58 -5.08 17.42
CA GLN A 302 -1.52 -5.18 18.89
C GLN A 302 -0.33 -4.38 19.46
N LYS A 303 0.83 -4.49 18.82
CA LYS A 303 2.03 -3.74 19.21
C LYS A 303 1.89 -2.23 18.97
N ALA A 304 1.24 -1.82 17.88
CA ALA A 304 0.99 -0.40 17.59
C ALA A 304 0.00 0.20 18.59
N LEU A 305 -1.10 -0.47 18.90
CA LEU A 305 -2.09 -0.04 19.88
C LEU A 305 -1.49 0.10 21.29
N LEU A 306 -0.70 -0.89 21.71
CA LEU A 306 0.02 -0.83 22.99
C LEU A 306 0.93 0.41 23.07
N ARG A 307 1.67 0.72 22.01
CA ARG A 307 2.53 1.91 21.94
C ARG A 307 1.75 3.23 21.93
N ALA A 308 0.57 3.22 21.33
CA ALA A 308 -0.33 4.39 21.32
C ALA A 308 -1.03 4.62 22.66
N GLY A 309 -1.05 3.61 23.54
CA GLY A 309 -1.78 3.63 24.81
C GLY A 309 -3.30 3.56 24.62
N ILE A 310 -3.76 2.89 23.55
CA ILE A 310 -5.18 2.70 23.23
C ILE A 310 -5.49 1.22 22.96
N THR A 311 -6.77 0.91 22.89
CA THR A 311 -7.29 -0.44 22.62
C THR A 311 -8.00 -0.50 21.26
N VAL A 312 -8.40 -1.68 20.83
CA VAL A 312 -9.19 -1.85 19.59
C VAL A 312 -10.51 -1.11 19.65
N SER A 313 -11.14 -1.03 20.84
CA SER A 313 -12.42 -0.31 21.03
C SER A 313 -12.32 1.19 20.82
N ASP A 314 -11.13 1.78 20.96
CA ASP A 314 -10.90 3.22 20.76
C ASP A 314 -10.77 3.58 19.28
N LEU A 315 -10.60 2.58 18.38
CA LEU A 315 -10.50 2.81 16.96
C LEU A 315 -11.85 3.18 16.36
N ASP A 316 -11.89 4.26 15.61
CA ASP A 316 -13.07 4.70 14.86
C ASP A 316 -13.08 4.15 13.43
N LEU A 317 -11.91 4.06 12.80
CA LEU A 317 -11.72 3.59 11.42
C LEU A 317 -10.49 2.70 11.29
N VAL A 318 -10.58 1.72 10.41
CA VAL A 318 -9.48 0.80 10.08
C VAL A 318 -9.38 0.64 8.57
N GLU A 319 -8.21 0.88 8.02
CA GLU A 319 -7.82 0.43 6.68
C GLU A 319 -6.92 -0.80 6.84
N LEU A 320 -7.49 -1.97 6.61
CA LEU A 320 -6.81 -3.27 6.55
C LEU A 320 -6.63 -3.63 5.08
N ASN A 321 -5.40 -3.70 4.59
CA ASN A 321 -5.16 -4.05 3.19
C ASN A 321 -5.69 -5.46 2.89
N GLU A 322 -6.62 -5.55 1.95
CA GLU A 322 -7.28 -6.80 1.54
C GLU A 322 -6.46 -7.52 0.47
N ALA A 323 -5.29 -8.06 0.84
CA ALA A 323 -4.53 -8.88 -0.11
C ALA A 323 -5.37 -10.10 -0.55
N PHE A 324 -6.07 -10.70 0.41
CA PHE A 324 -7.01 -11.81 0.21
C PHE A 324 -8.16 -11.68 1.22
N ALA A 325 -9.35 -12.13 0.84
CA ALA A 325 -10.51 -12.14 1.74
C ALA A 325 -10.27 -13.05 2.96
N SER A 326 -9.68 -14.24 2.76
CA SER A 326 -9.35 -15.16 3.86
C SER A 326 -8.45 -14.51 4.90
N GLN A 327 -7.40 -13.81 4.46
CA GLN A 327 -6.48 -13.08 5.32
C GLN A 327 -7.17 -11.94 6.08
N SER A 328 -8.03 -11.19 5.41
CA SER A 328 -8.73 -10.06 6.02
C SER A 328 -9.70 -10.52 7.09
N ILE A 329 -10.50 -11.56 6.81
CA ILE A 329 -11.45 -12.16 7.74
C ILE A 329 -10.73 -12.72 8.99
N ALA A 330 -9.59 -13.42 8.80
CA ALA A 330 -8.77 -13.92 9.90
C ALA A 330 -8.29 -12.79 10.81
N CYS A 331 -7.74 -11.72 10.23
CA CYS A 331 -7.26 -10.57 10.99
C CYS A 331 -8.39 -9.85 11.74
N ILE A 332 -9.54 -9.65 11.11
CA ILE A 332 -10.71 -9.02 11.72
C ILE A 332 -11.18 -9.82 12.93
N LYS A 333 -11.26 -11.15 12.78
CA LYS A 333 -11.65 -12.08 13.86
C LYS A 333 -10.68 -12.04 15.02
N ASP A 334 -9.36 -12.20 14.75
CA ASP A 334 -8.35 -12.30 15.78
C ASP A 334 -8.11 -10.99 16.55
N LEU A 335 -8.33 -9.84 15.88
CA LEU A 335 -8.26 -8.52 16.50
C LEU A 335 -9.57 -8.09 17.16
N GLY A 336 -10.70 -8.76 16.87
CA GLY A 336 -12.03 -8.33 17.34
C GLY A 336 -12.46 -6.99 16.73
N LEU A 337 -12.13 -6.73 15.45
CA LEU A 337 -12.49 -5.51 14.76
C LEU A 337 -13.98 -5.49 14.40
N ASP A 338 -14.58 -4.32 14.52
CA ASP A 338 -15.94 -4.06 14.03
C ASP A 338 -15.92 -3.88 12.51
N LEU A 339 -16.62 -4.75 11.77
CA LEU A 339 -16.71 -4.74 10.31
C LEU A 339 -17.24 -3.41 9.73
N GLU A 340 -18.09 -2.70 10.49
CA GLU A 340 -18.63 -1.40 10.07
C GLU A 340 -17.57 -0.29 10.10
N LYS A 341 -16.45 -0.52 10.77
CA LYS A 341 -15.30 0.40 10.86
C LYS A 341 -14.16 0.02 9.90
N VAL A 342 -14.20 -1.17 9.29
CA VAL A 342 -13.14 -1.69 8.44
C VAL A 342 -13.42 -1.40 6.98
N ASN A 343 -12.45 -0.77 6.30
CA ASN A 343 -12.47 -0.51 4.85
C ASN A 343 -13.84 0.05 4.41
N VAL A 344 -14.26 1.12 5.06
CA VAL A 344 -15.62 1.67 4.90
C VAL A 344 -15.90 2.21 3.48
N ASN A 345 -14.85 2.43 2.70
CA ASN A 345 -14.91 2.88 1.31
C ASN A 345 -14.46 1.77 0.32
N GLY A 346 -14.45 0.50 0.76
CA GLY A 346 -13.86 -0.60 0.01
C GLY A 346 -12.36 -0.73 0.24
N GLY A 347 -11.79 -1.91 0.00
CA GLY A 347 -10.38 -2.20 0.20
C GLY A 347 -9.68 -2.70 -1.06
N ALA A 348 -8.54 -3.38 -0.93
CA ALA A 348 -7.70 -3.75 -2.07
C ALA A 348 -8.33 -4.78 -3.02
N ILE A 349 -9.32 -5.54 -2.58
CA ILE A 349 -10.10 -6.44 -3.48
C ILE A 349 -10.87 -5.63 -4.52
N SER A 350 -11.38 -4.46 -4.13
CA SER A 350 -12.06 -3.54 -5.05
C SER A 350 -11.12 -2.55 -5.72
N LEU A 351 -10.25 -1.87 -4.94
CA LEU A 351 -9.39 -0.78 -5.42
C LEU A 351 -8.11 -1.28 -6.12
N GLY A 352 -7.58 -2.45 -5.72
CA GLY A 352 -6.31 -2.97 -6.19
C GLY A 352 -5.17 -2.83 -5.18
N HIS A 353 -4.03 -3.51 -5.49
CA HIS A 353 -2.88 -3.61 -4.59
C HIS A 353 -1.54 -3.40 -5.30
N PRO A 354 -1.22 -2.19 -5.76
CA PRO A 354 0.13 -1.85 -6.23
C PRO A 354 1.07 -1.84 -5.02
N LEU A 355 1.95 -2.83 -4.91
CA LEU A 355 2.65 -3.23 -3.67
C LEU A 355 3.29 -2.05 -2.92
N GLY A 356 4.26 -1.37 -3.52
CA GLY A 356 4.98 -0.26 -2.89
C GLY A 356 4.13 0.98 -2.62
N CYS A 357 3.07 1.20 -3.41
CA CYS A 357 2.12 2.29 -3.23
C CYS A 357 1.14 2.04 -2.07
N SER A 358 0.72 0.79 -1.88
CA SER A 358 -0.45 0.44 -1.05
C SER A 358 -0.39 0.97 0.37
N GLY A 359 0.78 0.98 1.01
CA GLY A 359 0.91 1.49 2.38
C GLY A 359 0.56 2.97 2.51
N VAL A 360 0.98 3.80 1.56
CA VAL A 360 0.62 5.22 1.52
C VAL A 360 -0.84 5.37 1.07
N ARG A 361 -1.31 4.57 0.11
CA ARG A 361 -2.69 4.59 -0.39
C ARG A 361 -3.70 4.33 0.74
N ILE A 362 -3.54 3.26 1.54
CA ILE A 362 -4.46 2.96 2.64
C ILE A 362 -4.43 4.06 3.71
N SER A 363 -3.25 4.62 4.00
CA SER A 363 -3.11 5.75 4.92
C SER A 363 -3.80 7.01 4.39
N THR A 364 -3.71 7.28 3.09
CA THR A 364 -4.39 8.40 2.42
C THR A 364 -5.90 8.29 2.56
N THR A 365 -6.47 7.16 2.14
CA THR A 365 -7.92 6.92 2.22
C THR A 365 -8.43 6.99 3.67
N LEU A 366 -7.69 6.37 4.61
CA LEU A 366 -8.00 6.42 6.04
C LEU A 366 -8.08 7.86 6.56
N ILE A 367 -7.05 8.67 6.33
CA ILE A 367 -6.97 10.04 6.85
C ILE A 367 -8.07 10.92 6.25
N HIS A 368 -8.31 10.84 4.94
CA HIS A 368 -9.41 11.57 4.30
C HIS A 368 -10.78 11.18 4.86
N GLU A 369 -11.02 9.90 5.14
CA GLU A 369 -12.29 9.47 5.75
C GLU A 369 -12.37 9.86 7.23
N MET A 370 -11.26 9.84 7.98
CA MET A 370 -11.20 10.38 9.34
C MET A 370 -11.60 11.85 9.38
N LEU A 371 -11.17 12.67 8.44
CA LEU A 371 -11.57 14.08 8.33
C LEU A 371 -13.06 14.22 8.07
N LYS A 372 -13.61 13.46 7.11
CA LYS A 372 -15.03 13.51 6.71
C LYS A 372 -15.97 13.09 7.84
N ARG A 373 -15.58 12.05 8.61
CA ARG A 373 -16.37 11.54 9.75
C ARG A 373 -16.06 12.23 11.08
N LYS A 374 -15.02 13.06 11.12
CA LYS A 374 -14.48 13.64 12.36
C LYS A 374 -14.02 12.56 13.36
N SER A 375 -13.56 11.43 12.85
CA SER A 375 -13.05 10.30 13.62
C SER A 375 -11.76 10.69 14.34
N LYS A 376 -11.56 10.20 15.56
CA LYS A 376 -10.38 10.53 16.36
C LYS A 376 -9.20 9.62 16.03
N TYR A 377 -9.39 8.30 16.10
CA TYR A 377 -8.33 7.34 15.88
C TYR A 377 -8.58 6.48 14.65
N GLY A 378 -7.55 6.37 13.81
CA GLY A 378 -7.54 5.50 12.64
C GLY A 378 -6.32 4.56 12.64
N LEU A 379 -6.52 3.35 12.13
CA LEU A 379 -5.48 2.33 11.98
C LEU A 379 -5.29 1.99 10.51
N ALA A 380 -4.06 2.11 9.99
CA ALA A 380 -3.65 1.50 8.73
C ALA A 380 -2.78 0.28 9.01
N THR A 381 -3.17 -0.89 8.51
CA THR A 381 -2.43 -2.14 8.73
C THR A 381 -2.46 -3.04 7.52
N MET A 382 -1.40 -3.85 7.34
CA MET A 382 -1.30 -4.76 6.21
C MET A 382 -0.37 -5.94 6.48
N CYS A 383 -0.67 -7.06 5.81
CA CYS A 383 0.21 -8.21 5.72
C CYS A 383 1.36 -7.96 4.74
N VAL A 384 2.42 -8.70 4.91
CA VAL A 384 3.66 -8.58 4.13
C VAL A 384 4.18 -9.97 3.80
N GLY A 385 4.54 -10.17 2.57
CA GLY A 385 5.14 -11.43 2.11
C GLY A 385 6.31 -11.88 3.00
N VAL A 386 6.56 -13.18 2.99
CA VAL A 386 7.60 -13.83 3.83
C VAL A 386 7.33 -13.67 5.35
N GLY A 387 6.05 -13.55 5.74
CA GLY A 387 5.65 -13.63 7.15
C GLY A 387 5.91 -12.37 7.98
N GLN A 388 5.36 -11.22 7.58
CA GLN A 388 5.44 -9.99 8.36
C GLN A 388 4.10 -9.25 8.38
N GLY A 389 3.97 -8.26 9.27
CA GLY A 389 2.90 -7.27 9.29
C GLY A 389 3.42 -5.89 9.66
N ALA A 390 2.69 -4.85 9.24
CA ALA A 390 2.98 -3.47 9.55
C ALA A 390 1.69 -2.73 9.93
N ALA A 391 1.77 -1.80 10.90
CA ALA A 391 0.64 -1.03 11.38
C ALA A 391 1.06 0.39 11.79
N ILE A 392 0.21 1.38 11.47
CA ILE A 392 0.34 2.77 11.91
C ILE A 392 -0.99 3.21 12.52
N VAL A 393 -0.94 3.83 13.69
CA VAL A 393 -2.08 4.49 14.34
C VAL A 393 -1.98 5.99 14.10
N TYR A 394 -3.02 6.56 13.55
CA TYR A 394 -3.20 8.00 13.34
C TYR A 394 -4.20 8.58 14.33
N GLU A 395 -3.97 9.82 14.74
CA GLU A 395 -4.93 10.64 15.48
C GLU A 395 -5.26 11.88 14.67
N ARG A 396 -6.54 12.16 14.44
CA ARG A 396 -6.97 13.37 13.73
C ARG A 396 -6.64 14.60 14.56
N VAL A 397 -6.15 15.64 13.92
CA VAL A 397 -5.89 16.95 14.51
C VAL A 397 -7.03 17.91 14.11
N GLY A 398 -7.58 18.65 15.08
CA GLY A 398 -8.65 19.63 14.88
C GLY A 398 -10.05 19.11 15.16
#